data_a92aa59b1811ba41e3051aca0cf7256f
#
_entry.id   a92aa59b1811ba41e3051aca0cf7256f
#
_cell.length_a   1.000
_cell.length_b   1.000
_cell.length_c   1.000
_cell.angle_alpha   90.00
_cell.angle_beta   90.00
_cell.angle_gamma   90.00
#
_symmetry.space_group_name_H-M   'P 1'
#
loop_
_entity.id
_entity.type
_entity.pdbx_description
1 polymer ?
#
loop_
_entity_poly.entity_id
_entity_poly.type
_entity_poly.pdbx_seq_one_letter_code
_entity_poly.pdbx_strand_id
1 'polypeptide(L)'
;LTYTSGDFDEAIDWLKELDKEYELTNDDYSIEDFINDLLKRGFISSEISTGPNKELLKITAKMEKALRKFALKKIFGQIKKSKQGNHKSKSSGSNDEDLSDFKSFEFGDPVDKIIFSESLKNMYTRTGSDELNLISDDIVVSNGNFKSQMSTVLMIDISHSMVLYGEDRITPAKKVAMALAELITTRYPKDTLDIIVFGNEAKVVELKDLPYLKVGPFHTNTVAGIQLAMDILKRKKNNNKQILMITDGKPSCLKLKDGSFYKNSVGLDPKIINKCYNMAKKARKLKIPITTFMIARDSYLQHFVREFSKTNGGKAFYTGLDNLGEMIFED
;
A
#
# COMPACT_ATOMS: atom_id res chain seq x y z
N LEU A 1 6.26 20.60 -2.30
CA LEU A 1 6.13 19.67 -3.45
C LEU A 1 5.01 18.66 -3.27
N THR A 2 4.89 17.99 -2.12
CA THR A 2 3.79 17.03 -1.89
C THR A 2 2.43 17.72 -1.86
N TYR A 3 2.35 18.93 -1.30
CA TYR A 3 1.15 19.75 -1.23
C TYR A 3 0.79 20.39 -2.58
N THR A 4 1.79 20.80 -3.36
CA THR A 4 1.60 21.41 -4.68
C THR A 4 1.56 20.35 -5.80
N SER A 5 1.41 19.06 -5.46
CA SER A 5 1.37 17.94 -6.41
C SER A 5 2.52 17.93 -7.41
N GLY A 6 3.72 18.31 -6.93
CA GLY A 6 4.94 18.35 -7.71
C GLY A 6 5.15 19.62 -8.55
N ASP A 7 4.24 20.59 -8.45
CA ASP A 7 4.42 21.90 -9.09
C ASP A 7 5.48 22.68 -8.33
N PHE A 8 6.60 22.93 -9.01
CA PHE A 8 7.78 23.57 -8.42
C PHE A 8 7.59 25.08 -8.30
N ASP A 9 7.01 25.70 -9.31
CA ASP A 9 6.78 27.14 -9.33
C ASP A 9 5.83 27.50 -8.18
N GLU A 10 4.72 26.78 -8.05
CA GLU A 10 3.77 26.94 -6.94
C GLU A 10 4.42 26.67 -5.57
N ALA A 11 5.29 25.66 -5.48
CA ALA A 11 5.98 25.35 -4.23
C ALA A 11 6.97 26.44 -3.81
N ILE A 12 7.63 27.08 -4.76
CA ILE A 12 8.54 28.22 -4.51
C ILE A 12 7.75 29.43 -4.07
N ASP A 13 6.61 29.72 -4.73
CA ASP A 13 5.76 30.85 -4.36
C ASP A 13 5.23 30.68 -2.92
N TRP A 14 4.80 29.48 -2.56
CA TRP A 14 4.40 29.18 -1.18
C TRP A 14 5.56 29.34 -0.19
N LEU A 15 6.77 28.91 -0.55
CA LEU A 15 7.95 29.11 0.31
C LEU A 15 8.26 30.58 0.51
N LYS A 16 8.14 31.42 -0.53
CA LYS A 16 8.36 32.86 -0.44
C LYS A 16 7.30 33.54 0.43
N GLU A 17 6.05 33.10 0.36
CA GLU A 17 4.99 33.62 1.22
C GLU A 17 5.21 33.23 2.69
N LEU A 18 5.55 31.95 2.94
CA LEU A 18 5.85 31.46 4.28
C LEU A 18 7.10 32.14 4.88
N ASP A 19 8.09 32.44 4.04
CA ASP A 19 9.30 33.14 4.47
C ASP A 19 9.00 34.55 4.97
N LYS A 20 8.08 35.27 4.28
CA LYS A 20 7.63 36.58 4.71
C LYS A 20 6.89 36.56 6.06
N GLU A 21 6.17 35.47 6.35
CA GLU A 21 5.36 35.34 7.56
C GLU A 21 6.15 34.77 8.74
N TYR A 22 7.05 33.82 8.48
CA TYR A 22 7.74 33.03 9.50
C TYR A 22 9.25 33.25 9.55
N GLU A 23 9.82 34.16 8.72
CA GLU A 23 11.25 34.45 8.66
C GLU A 23 12.11 33.17 8.58
N LEU A 24 11.79 32.28 7.62
CA LEU A 24 12.47 31.02 7.44
C LEU A 24 13.90 31.15 6.94
N THR A 25 14.20 32.27 6.26
CA THR A 25 15.52 32.64 5.75
C THR A 25 16.09 33.81 6.54
N ASN A 26 17.36 34.10 6.33
CA ASN A 26 18.06 35.25 6.91
C ASN A 26 18.91 35.96 5.86
N ASP A 27 19.60 37.07 6.25
CA ASP A 27 20.42 37.83 5.32
C ASP A 27 21.58 37.04 4.69
N ASP A 28 22.01 35.95 5.35
CA ASP A 28 23.13 35.10 4.88
C ASP A 28 22.67 33.89 4.03
N TYR A 29 21.38 33.57 4.04
CA TYR A 29 20.85 32.37 3.35
C TYR A 29 19.41 32.58 2.88
N SER A 30 19.27 32.79 1.59
CA SER A 30 18.01 33.09 0.91
C SER A 30 17.30 31.84 0.38
N ILE A 31 16.06 31.98 -0.11
CA ILE A 31 15.34 30.91 -0.83
C ILE A 31 16.09 30.52 -2.11
N GLU A 32 16.68 31.47 -2.79
CA GLU A 32 17.52 31.23 -3.98
C GLU A 32 18.74 30.38 -3.63
N ASP A 33 19.40 30.62 -2.50
CA ASP A 33 20.50 29.79 -2.00
C ASP A 33 20.05 28.38 -1.68
N PHE A 34 18.87 28.24 -1.08
CA PHE A 34 18.25 26.92 -0.82
C PHE A 34 18.00 26.15 -2.13
N ILE A 35 17.46 26.80 -3.16
CA ILE A 35 17.24 26.17 -4.47
C ILE A 35 18.58 25.75 -5.11
N ASN A 36 19.58 26.64 -5.07
CA ASN A 36 20.92 26.35 -5.56
C ASN A 36 21.57 25.18 -4.83
N ASP A 37 21.37 25.08 -3.54
CA ASP A 37 21.83 23.93 -2.74
C ASP A 37 21.14 22.62 -3.14
N LEU A 38 19.84 22.64 -3.42
CA LEU A 38 19.13 21.47 -3.93
C LEU A 38 19.67 21.03 -5.30
N LEU A 39 20.00 21.98 -6.18
CA LEU A 39 20.64 21.71 -7.47
C LEU A 39 22.04 21.12 -7.28
N LYS A 40 22.90 21.75 -6.49
CA LYS A 40 24.28 21.29 -6.20
C LYS A 40 24.28 19.88 -5.58
N ARG A 41 23.33 19.61 -4.69
CA ARG A 41 23.20 18.29 -4.05
C ARG A 41 22.52 17.26 -4.96
N GLY A 42 22.04 17.63 -6.14
CA GLY A 42 21.38 16.74 -7.10
C GLY A 42 20.01 16.24 -6.63
N PHE A 43 19.29 17.00 -5.82
CA PHE A 43 17.90 16.72 -5.45
C PHE A 43 16.92 17.16 -6.53
N ILE A 44 17.26 18.24 -7.22
CA ILE A 44 16.52 18.76 -8.36
C ILE A 44 17.46 18.88 -9.56
N SER A 45 16.90 18.87 -10.76
CA SER A 45 17.59 19.14 -12.02
C SER A 45 16.87 20.23 -12.78
N SER A 46 17.63 21.08 -13.49
CA SER A 46 17.05 22.02 -14.43
C SER A 46 17.08 21.43 -15.83
N GLU A 47 15.96 21.48 -16.54
CA GLU A 47 15.87 21.18 -17.96
C GLU A 47 15.53 22.46 -18.72
N ILE A 48 16.26 22.72 -19.80
CA ILE A 48 15.96 23.84 -20.69
C ILE A 48 14.73 23.45 -21.52
N SER A 49 13.62 24.15 -21.29
CA SER A 49 12.43 24.00 -22.12
C SER A 49 12.67 24.56 -23.52
N THR A 50 12.11 23.93 -24.55
CA THR A 50 12.13 24.38 -25.95
C THR A 50 11.36 25.69 -26.22
N GLY A 51 10.91 26.40 -25.17
CA GLY A 51 10.26 27.72 -25.23
C GLY A 51 11.17 28.83 -24.69
N PRO A 52 10.85 30.10 -24.95
CA PRO A 52 11.72 31.20 -24.57
C PRO A 52 11.88 31.29 -23.04
N ASN A 53 13.05 30.98 -22.56
CA ASN A 53 13.59 31.28 -21.22
C ASN A 53 12.87 30.71 -20.00
N LYS A 54 12.30 29.50 -20.04
CA LYS A 54 11.80 28.87 -18.82
C LYS A 54 12.63 27.63 -18.47
N GLU A 55 13.50 27.75 -17.46
CA GLU A 55 14.08 26.57 -16.80
C GLU A 55 12.98 25.84 -16.05
N LEU A 56 12.75 24.58 -16.43
CA LEU A 56 11.83 23.71 -15.72
C LEU A 56 12.62 22.90 -14.68
N LEU A 57 12.33 23.14 -13.42
CA LEU A 57 12.90 22.37 -12.33
C LEU A 57 12.13 21.04 -12.16
N LYS A 58 12.87 19.94 -12.12
CA LYS A 58 12.33 18.60 -11.91
C LYS A 58 12.98 17.93 -10.71
N ILE A 59 12.21 17.13 -9.97
CA ILE A 59 12.78 16.31 -8.89
C ILE A 59 13.54 15.13 -9.49
N THR A 60 14.66 14.79 -8.84
CA THR A 60 15.46 13.63 -9.21
C THR A 60 15.05 12.39 -8.42
N ALA A 61 15.46 11.19 -8.85
CA ALA A 61 15.28 9.96 -8.10
C ALA A 61 15.84 10.03 -6.66
N LYS A 62 16.87 10.86 -6.44
CA LYS A 62 17.43 11.13 -5.11
C LYS A 62 16.43 11.88 -4.23
N MET A 63 15.75 12.90 -4.78
CA MET A 63 14.71 13.64 -4.06
C MET A 63 13.49 12.76 -3.78
N GLU A 64 13.03 11.98 -4.76
CA GLU A 64 11.92 11.03 -4.56
C GLU A 64 12.20 10.07 -3.40
N LYS A 65 13.41 9.48 -3.37
CA LYS A 65 13.84 8.61 -2.26
C LYS A 65 13.89 9.36 -0.92
N ALA A 66 14.33 10.61 -0.91
CA ALA A 66 14.34 11.44 0.30
C ALA A 66 12.92 11.73 0.80
N LEU A 67 11.98 12.06 -0.10
CA LEU A 67 10.56 12.27 0.23
C LEU A 67 9.92 11.01 0.82
N ARG A 68 10.16 9.83 0.24
CA ARG A 68 9.67 8.55 0.79
C ARG A 68 10.22 8.27 2.18
N LYS A 69 11.53 8.44 2.38
CA LYS A 69 12.16 8.27 3.69
C LYS A 69 11.63 9.25 4.72
N PHE A 70 11.40 10.50 4.32
CA PHE A 70 10.81 11.50 5.19
C PHE A 70 9.38 11.14 5.57
N ALA A 71 8.56 10.72 4.59
CA ALA A 71 7.20 10.24 4.82
C ALA A 71 7.20 9.04 5.78
N LEU A 72 8.09 8.06 5.57
CA LEU A 72 8.26 6.90 6.46
C LEU A 72 8.58 7.35 7.88
N LYS A 73 9.56 8.26 8.06
CA LYS A 73 9.94 8.76 9.38
C LYS A 73 8.81 9.53 10.07
N LYS A 74 8.08 10.35 9.30
CA LYS A 74 7.00 11.18 9.84
C LYS A 74 5.79 10.35 10.28
N ILE A 75 5.42 9.34 9.48
CA ILE A 75 4.23 8.51 9.73
C ILE A 75 4.51 7.44 10.78
N PHE A 76 5.69 6.83 10.74
CA PHE A 76 6.02 5.66 11.54
C PHE A 76 7.10 5.89 12.59
N GLY A 77 7.52 7.13 12.77
CA GLY A 77 8.56 7.49 13.73
C GLY A 77 9.91 6.84 13.42
N GLN A 78 10.71 6.61 14.45
CA GLN A 78 11.99 5.91 14.32
C GLN A 78 11.75 4.39 14.39
N ILE A 79 11.44 3.77 13.25
CA ILE A 79 11.41 2.31 13.20
C ILE A 79 12.84 1.80 13.41
N LYS A 80 13.09 1.17 14.55
CA LYS A 80 14.39 0.51 14.82
C LYS A 80 14.66 -0.50 13.71
N LYS A 81 15.85 -0.46 13.12
CA LYS A 81 16.31 -1.47 12.17
C LYS A 81 16.23 -2.84 12.84
N SER A 82 15.22 -3.65 12.52
CA SER A 82 15.22 -5.06 12.84
C SER A 82 15.85 -5.83 11.69
N LYS A 83 16.33 -7.04 11.96
CA LYS A 83 16.75 -8.00 10.92
C LYS A 83 15.62 -8.15 9.90
N GLN A 84 15.95 -8.49 8.64
CA GLN A 84 14.99 -8.65 7.53
C GLN A 84 13.65 -9.22 8.03
N GLY A 85 12.59 -8.42 7.90
CA GLY A 85 11.25 -8.81 8.36
C GLY A 85 10.62 -9.82 7.41
N ASN A 86 9.98 -10.82 7.98
CA ASN A 86 9.15 -11.78 7.27
C ASN A 86 7.77 -11.77 7.92
N HIS A 87 6.73 -11.85 7.12
CA HIS A 87 5.37 -11.95 7.65
C HIS A 87 5.17 -13.31 8.32
N LYS A 88 4.65 -13.30 9.55
CA LYS A 88 4.16 -14.53 10.19
C LYS A 88 2.82 -14.89 9.54
N SER A 89 2.79 -15.95 8.79
CA SER A 89 1.56 -16.46 8.17
C SER A 89 1.05 -17.65 8.96
N LYS A 90 -0.29 -17.73 9.13
CA LYS A 90 -0.97 -18.92 9.70
C LYS A 90 -1.17 -20.04 8.66
N SER A 91 -0.88 -19.78 7.39
CA SER A 91 -1.01 -20.76 6.31
C SER A 91 0.33 -21.07 5.67
N SER A 92 0.56 -22.35 5.36
CA SER A 92 1.75 -22.82 4.66
C SER A 92 1.85 -22.21 3.27
N GLY A 93 2.89 -21.41 3.03
CA GLY A 93 3.30 -21.03 1.69
C GLY A 93 4.37 -22.00 1.20
N SER A 94 4.27 -22.47 -0.02
CA SER A 94 5.35 -23.24 -0.65
C SER A 94 6.50 -22.30 -0.97
N ASN A 95 7.55 -22.32 -0.18
CA ASN A 95 8.81 -21.65 -0.50
C ASN A 95 9.94 -22.67 -0.46
N ASP A 96 10.63 -22.79 -1.58
CA ASP A 96 11.74 -23.73 -1.81
C ASP A 96 13.05 -23.40 -1.06
N GLU A 97 13.07 -22.42 -0.15
CA GLU A 97 14.32 -21.89 0.38
C GLU A 97 14.66 -22.27 1.85
N ASP A 98 13.84 -22.99 2.59
CA ASP A 98 14.13 -23.30 4.01
C ASP A 98 13.96 -24.78 4.39
N LEU A 99 14.69 -25.64 3.72
CA LEU A 99 14.86 -27.05 4.14
C LEU A 99 15.94 -27.24 5.22
N SER A 100 16.53 -26.18 5.78
CA SER A 100 17.70 -26.31 6.65
C SER A 100 17.44 -26.18 8.16
N ASP A 101 16.24 -25.78 8.60
CA ASP A 101 15.94 -25.65 10.03
C ASP A 101 14.89 -26.67 10.47
N PHE A 102 15.34 -27.90 10.71
CA PHE A 102 14.56 -28.96 11.31
C PHE A 102 14.88 -29.09 12.79
N LYS A 103 13.87 -29.36 13.63
CA LYS A 103 14.07 -29.79 15.02
C LYS A 103 13.34 -31.09 15.28
N SER A 104 13.77 -31.84 16.28
CA SER A 104 13.01 -32.98 16.79
C SER A 104 11.68 -32.49 17.37
N PHE A 105 10.64 -33.28 17.21
CA PHE A 105 9.31 -33.01 17.75
C PHE A 105 9.32 -32.91 19.27
N GLU A 106 8.71 -31.89 19.81
CA GLU A 106 8.46 -31.74 21.24
C GLU A 106 6.94 -31.69 21.49
N PHE A 107 6.52 -32.21 22.67
CA PHE A 107 5.11 -32.18 23.02
C PHE A 107 4.57 -30.76 23.07
N GLY A 108 3.56 -30.48 22.23
CA GLY A 108 3.01 -29.13 22.02
C GLY A 108 3.33 -28.49 20.67
N ASP A 109 4.22 -29.12 19.88
CA ASP A 109 4.46 -28.66 18.51
C ASP A 109 3.22 -28.93 17.63
N PRO A 110 2.86 -27.98 16.73
CA PRO A 110 1.74 -28.16 15.83
C PRO A 110 1.95 -29.32 14.85
N VAL A 111 0.96 -30.20 14.73
CA VAL A 111 1.01 -31.39 13.87
C VAL A 111 1.17 -31.04 12.38
N ASP A 112 0.68 -29.87 11.97
CA ASP A 112 0.80 -29.35 10.60
C ASP A 112 2.23 -28.95 10.21
N LYS A 113 3.15 -28.89 11.18
CA LYS A 113 4.58 -28.64 10.95
C LYS A 113 5.42 -29.91 10.81
N ILE A 114 4.86 -31.08 10.97
CA ILE A 114 5.56 -32.35 10.83
C ILE A 114 6.02 -32.54 9.38
N ILE A 115 7.31 -32.80 9.20
CA ILE A 115 7.91 -33.11 7.91
C ILE A 115 7.97 -34.62 7.76
N PHE A 116 6.94 -35.20 7.16
CA PHE A 116 6.80 -36.64 7.03
C PHE A 116 7.95 -37.29 6.28
N SER A 117 8.50 -36.64 5.25
CA SER A 117 9.64 -37.19 4.47
C SER A 117 10.89 -37.40 5.32
N GLU A 118 11.26 -36.42 6.15
CA GLU A 118 12.43 -36.53 7.04
C GLU A 118 12.12 -37.43 8.23
N SER A 119 10.90 -37.42 8.76
CA SER A 119 10.49 -38.31 9.83
C SER A 119 10.52 -39.78 9.39
N LEU A 120 10.05 -40.10 8.20
CA LEU A 120 10.15 -41.46 7.64
C LEU A 120 11.60 -41.86 7.38
N LYS A 121 12.42 -40.97 6.90
CA LYS A 121 13.86 -41.22 6.70
C LYS A 121 14.56 -41.55 8.02
N ASN A 122 14.26 -40.82 9.11
CA ASN A 122 14.78 -41.12 10.43
C ASN A 122 14.34 -42.51 10.91
N MET A 123 13.04 -42.83 10.78
CA MET A 123 12.51 -44.17 11.08
C MET A 123 13.24 -45.24 10.30
N TYR A 124 13.39 -45.09 8.99
CA TYR A 124 14.13 -46.02 8.12
C TYR A 124 15.59 -46.22 8.57
N THR A 125 16.24 -45.11 8.90
CA THR A 125 17.64 -45.15 9.39
C THR A 125 17.74 -45.89 10.72
N ARG A 126 16.74 -45.80 11.58
CA ARG A 126 16.70 -46.46 12.89
C ARG A 126 16.31 -47.95 12.80
N THR A 127 15.29 -48.26 11.98
CA THR A 127 14.72 -49.63 11.95
C THR A 127 15.34 -50.53 10.90
N GLY A 128 15.89 -49.98 9.82
CA GLY A 128 16.37 -50.75 8.67
C GLY A 128 15.31 -51.61 7.97
N SER A 129 14.02 -51.33 8.21
CA SER A 129 12.88 -52.14 7.78
C SER A 129 11.80 -51.25 7.15
N ASP A 130 11.05 -51.84 6.19
CA ASP A 130 9.93 -51.19 5.51
C ASP A 130 8.66 -51.13 6.37
N GLU A 131 8.68 -51.69 7.57
CA GLU A 131 7.53 -51.66 8.48
C GLU A 131 7.40 -50.29 9.12
N LEU A 132 6.20 -49.74 9.05
CA LEU A 132 5.86 -48.40 9.53
C LEU A 132 5.79 -48.40 11.07
N ASN A 133 6.92 -48.12 11.73
CA ASN A 133 7.03 -48.06 13.19
C ASN A 133 7.66 -46.71 13.59
N LEU A 134 6.87 -45.66 13.49
CA LEU A 134 7.27 -44.27 13.79
C LEU A 134 7.17 -44.03 15.30
N ILE A 135 8.25 -43.56 15.91
CA ILE A 135 8.27 -43.11 17.31
C ILE A 135 8.50 -41.62 17.37
N SER A 136 8.25 -40.98 18.54
CA SER A 136 8.36 -39.53 18.68
C SER A 136 9.76 -38.98 18.33
N ASP A 137 10.80 -39.76 18.56
CA ASP A 137 12.18 -39.37 18.25
C ASP A 137 12.51 -39.34 16.75
N ASP A 138 11.73 -40.07 15.94
CA ASP A 138 11.84 -40.02 14.48
C ASP A 138 11.16 -38.77 13.90
N ILE A 139 10.21 -38.16 14.64
CA ILE A 139 9.39 -37.07 14.14
C ILE A 139 10.21 -35.78 14.08
N VAL A 140 10.24 -35.22 12.91
CA VAL A 140 10.90 -33.94 12.62
C VAL A 140 9.85 -32.89 12.29
N VAL A 141 10.00 -31.75 12.92
CA VAL A 141 9.14 -30.58 12.66
C VAL A 141 9.95 -29.44 12.06
N SER A 142 9.33 -28.70 11.16
CA SER A 142 9.92 -27.48 10.65
C SER A 142 10.02 -26.44 11.74
N ASN A 143 11.24 -26.00 12.05
CA ASN A 143 11.48 -24.88 12.95
C ASN A 143 11.28 -23.52 12.27
N GLY A 144 11.05 -23.53 10.95
CA GLY A 144 10.85 -22.33 10.16
C GLY A 144 9.52 -21.64 10.49
N ASN A 145 9.57 -20.40 10.89
CA ASN A 145 8.45 -19.51 10.66
C ASN A 145 8.30 -19.42 9.13
N PHE A 146 7.17 -19.90 8.59
CA PHE A 146 6.92 -19.83 7.16
C PHE A 146 7.07 -18.37 6.70
N LYS A 147 8.14 -18.11 5.96
CA LYS A 147 8.42 -16.81 5.37
C LYS A 147 7.52 -16.65 4.18
N SER A 148 6.35 -16.09 4.37
CA SER A 148 5.42 -15.89 3.27
C SER A 148 5.68 -14.56 2.57
N GLN A 149 5.84 -14.61 1.26
CA GLN A 149 5.90 -13.43 0.41
C GLN A 149 4.48 -12.91 0.18
N MET A 150 4.31 -11.59 0.25
CA MET A 150 3.02 -10.93 0.05
C MET A 150 3.00 -10.11 -1.24
N SER A 151 1.89 -10.14 -1.94
CA SER A 151 1.60 -9.20 -3.02
C SER A 151 0.52 -8.24 -2.57
N THR A 152 0.86 -6.98 -2.50
CA THR A 152 -0.05 -5.91 -2.09
C THR A 152 -0.38 -5.01 -3.27
N VAL A 153 -1.65 -4.69 -3.46
CA VAL A 153 -2.08 -3.58 -4.31
C VAL A 153 -2.61 -2.48 -3.41
N LEU A 154 -2.00 -1.30 -3.50
CA LEU A 154 -2.47 -0.09 -2.86
C LEU A 154 -3.37 0.67 -3.82
N MET A 155 -4.63 0.88 -3.44
CA MET A 155 -5.62 1.64 -4.18
C MET A 155 -5.79 3.02 -3.55
N ILE A 156 -5.62 4.08 -4.32
CA ILE A 156 -5.78 5.46 -3.87
C ILE A 156 -6.93 6.11 -4.65
N ASP A 157 -7.91 6.61 -3.92
CA ASP A 157 -9.00 7.39 -4.47
C ASP A 157 -8.50 8.77 -4.89
N ILE A 158 -8.74 9.14 -6.15
CA ILE A 158 -8.43 10.46 -6.70
C ILE A 158 -9.70 11.22 -7.16
N SER A 159 -10.85 10.79 -6.65
CA SER A 159 -12.12 11.46 -6.93
C SER A 159 -12.21 12.85 -6.30
N HIS A 160 -13.11 13.67 -6.79
CA HIS A 160 -13.28 15.06 -6.37
C HIS A 160 -13.53 15.20 -4.85
N SER A 161 -14.20 14.25 -4.23
CA SER A 161 -14.48 14.25 -2.78
C SER A 161 -13.21 14.19 -1.90
N MET A 162 -12.07 13.79 -2.46
CA MET A 162 -10.78 13.78 -1.74
C MET A 162 -10.21 15.18 -1.47
N VAL A 163 -10.82 16.25 -2.01
CA VAL A 163 -10.43 17.65 -1.76
C VAL A 163 -11.64 18.56 -1.46
N LEU A 164 -12.84 17.97 -1.23
CA LEU A 164 -14.04 18.76 -0.94
C LEU A 164 -14.05 19.29 0.50
N TYR A 165 -14.82 20.35 0.70
CA TYR A 165 -15.11 20.97 1.98
C TYR A 165 -13.89 21.57 2.71
N GLY A 166 -12.85 21.98 1.96
CA GLY A 166 -11.63 22.56 2.54
C GLY A 166 -10.70 21.54 3.21
N GLU A 167 -11.01 20.23 3.11
CA GLU A 167 -10.16 19.17 3.61
C GLU A 167 -9.28 18.60 2.49
N ASP A 168 -7.98 18.64 2.67
CA ASP A 168 -7.01 17.97 1.80
C ASP A 168 -6.78 16.53 2.27
N ARG A 169 -7.53 15.57 1.72
CA ARG A 169 -7.43 14.14 2.02
C ARG A 169 -6.40 13.43 1.14
N ILE A 170 -6.07 14.01 -0.01
CA ILE A 170 -5.14 13.37 -0.95
C ILE A 170 -3.68 13.47 -0.49
N THR A 171 -3.29 14.56 0.16
CA THR A 171 -1.91 14.72 0.66
C THR A 171 -1.56 13.70 1.74
N PRO A 172 -2.38 13.46 2.78
CA PRO A 172 -2.17 12.34 3.70
C PRO A 172 -2.12 10.98 3.00
N ALA A 173 -3.01 10.72 2.05
CA ALA A 173 -3.02 9.48 1.29
C ALA A 173 -1.70 9.25 0.51
N LYS A 174 -1.18 10.29 -0.16
CA LYS A 174 0.12 10.25 -0.84
C LYS A 174 1.28 9.98 0.13
N LYS A 175 1.28 10.63 1.29
CA LYS A 175 2.32 10.43 2.32
C LYS A 175 2.33 8.98 2.81
N VAL A 176 1.16 8.42 3.09
CA VAL A 176 1.02 7.02 3.50
C VAL A 176 1.48 6.06 2.40
N ALA A 177 1.08 6.30 1.16
CA ALA A 177 1.50 5.50 0.02
C ALA A 177 3.03 5.48 -0.15
N MET A 178 3.67 6.65 -0.03
CA MET A 178 5.14 6.77 -0.09
C MET A 178 5.82 6.07 1.08
N ALA A 179 5.28 6.19 2.28
CA ALA A 179 5.82 5.54 3.47
C ALA A 179 5.72 4.01 3.37
N LEU A 180 4.56 3.50 2.93
CA LEU A 180 4.33 2.07 2.74
C LEU A 180 5.25 1.50 1.66
N ALA A 181 5.43 2.22 0.56
CA ALA A 181 6.36 1.84 -0.50
C ALA A 181 7.80 1.74 0.00
N GLU A 182 8.29 2.73 0.76
CA GLU A 182 9.63 2.70 1.35
C GLU A 182 9.77 1.57 2.36
N LEU A 183 8.73 1.31 3.17
CA LEU A 183 8.71 0.21 4.13
C LEU A 183 8.85 -1.15 3.43
N ILE A 184 7.99 -1.43 2.44
CA ILE A 184 7.99 -2.70 1.72
C ILE A 184 9.32 -2.90 1.02
N THR A 185 9.81 -1.91 0.28
CA THR A 185 11.07 -2.03 -0.47
C THR A 185 12.30 -2.19 0.40
N THR A 186 12.27 -1.67 1.64
CA THR A 186 13.44 -1.74 2.54
C THR A 186 13.40 -2.90 3.52
N ARG A 187 12.21 -3.29 4.02
CA ARG A 187 12.07 -4.34 5.03
C ARG A 187 11.62 -5.69 4.48
N TYR A 188 10.85 -5.66 3.40
CA TYR A 188 10.25 -6.86 2.81
C TYR A 188 10.61 -6.97 1.32
N PRO A 189 11.89 -7.15 0.97
CA PRO A 189 12.36 -7.10 -0.43
C PRO A 189 11.79 -8.20 -1.33
N LYS A 190 11.23 -9.26 -0.75
CA LYS A 190 10.55 -10.35 -1.48
C LYS A 190 9.06 -10.05 -1.72
N ASP A 191 8.50 -9.03 -1.06
CA ASP A 191 7.11 -8.61 -1.26
C ASP A 191 6.99 -7.72 -2.50
N THR A 192 5.81 -7.71 -3.09
CA THR A 192 5.52 -6.81 -4.21
C THR A 192 4.46 -5.79 -3.82
N LEU A 193 4.68 -4.54 -4.22
CA LEU A 193 3.72 -3.46 -4.11
C LEU A 193 3.42 -2.91 -5.48
N ASP A 194 2.16 -2.96 -5.89
CA ASP A 194 1.64 -2.26 -7.05
C ASP A 194 0.71 -1.14 -6.56
N ILE A 195 0.73 0.00 -7.22
CA ILE A 195 -0.07 1.16 -6.84
C ILE A 195 -1.04 1.46 -7.98
N ILE A 196 -2.29 1.64 -7.63
CA ILE A 196 -3.32 2.07 -8.57
C ILE A 196 -4.06 3.28 -8.02
N VAL A 197 -4.50 4.12 -8.90
CA VAL A 197 -5.43 5.21 -8.59
C VAL A 197 -6.76 4.94 -9.25
N PHE A 198 -7.84 5.39 -8.63
CA PHE A 198 -9.17 5.23 -9.19
C PHE A 198 -10.02 6.49 -9.01
N GLY A 199 -10.74 6.81 -10.06
CA GLY A 199 -11.73 7.87 -10.17
C GLY A 199 -12.88 7.33 -11.03
N ASN A 200 -13.18 7.90 -12.18
CA ASN A 200 -14.12 7.30 -13.15
C ASN A 200 -13.59 5.95 -13.68
N GLU A 201 -12.29 5.87 -13.89
CA GLU A 201 -11.55 4.67 -14.29
C GLU A 201 -10.42 4.39 -13.30
N ALA A 202 -9.83 3.21 -13.38
CA ALA A 202 -8.68 2.84 -12.59
C ALA A 202 -7.46 2.68 -13.48
N LYS A 203 -6.29 3.12 -13.00
CA LYS A 203 -5.01 3.00 -13.70
C LYS A 203 -3.86 2.69 -12.75
N VAL A 204 -2.87 1.97 -13.25
CA VAL A 204 -1.61 1.74 -12.53
C VAL A 204 -0.80 3.02 -12.52
N VAL A 205 -0.12 3.28 -11.41
CA VAL A 205 0.75 4.43 -11.20
C VAL A 205 2.10 3.93 -10.72
N GLU A 206 3.17 4.47 -11.27
CA GLU A 206 4.52 4.18 -10.81
C GLU A 206 4.80 4.90 -9.48
N LEU A 207 5.70 4.33 -8.69
CA LEU A 207 6.06 4.90 -7.39
C LEU A 207 6.62 6.33 -7.51
N LYS A 208 7.33 6.62 -8.59
CA LYS A 208 7.86 7.97 -8.89
C LYS A 208 6.78 9.02 -9.10
N ASP A 209 5.59 8.60 -9.56
CA ASP A 209 4.49 9.51 -9.89
C ASP A 209 3.62 9.87 -8.66
N LEU A 210 3.81 9.19 -7.52
CA LEU A 210 3.03 9.44 -6.30
C LEU A 210 3.04 10.89 -5.82
N PRO A 211 4.17 11.61 -5.78
CA PRO A 211 4.18 13.02 -5.38
C PRO A 211 3.35 13.92 -6.29
N TYR A 212 3.22 13.55 -7.56
CA TYR A 212 2.53 14.32 -8.61
C TYR A 212 1.05 13.98 -8.77
N LEU A 213 0.49 13.08 -7.96
CA LEU A 213 -0.92 12.74 -8.04
C LEU A 213 -1.78 13.96 -7.81
N LYS A 214 -2.66 14.24 -8.76
CA LYS A 214 -3.70 15.27 -8.68
C LYS A 214 -5.06 14.64 -8.57
N VAL A 215 -5.92 15.23 -7.74
CA VAL A 215 -7.34 14.94 -7.72
C VAL A 215 -7.96 15.56 -8.96
N GLY A 216 -8.84 14.84 -9.62
CA GLY A 216 -9.56 15.34 -10.78
C GLY A 216 -11.06 15.49 -10.50
N PRO A 217 -11.81 16.05 -11.46
CA PRO A 217 -13.27 16.14 -11.40
C PRO A 217 -13.90 14.75 -11.64
N PHE A 218 -13.40 13.75 -10.93
CA PHE A 218 -13.79 12.36 -11.11
C PHE A 218 -14.81 11.93 -10.06
N HIS A 219 -15.69 11.03 -10.45
CA HIS A 219 -16.53 10.27 -9.54
C HIS A 219 -15.75 9.02 -9.05
N THR A 220 -16.21 8.41 -7.97
CA THR A 220 -15.56 7.26 -7.34
C THR A 220 -16.07 5.95 -7.92
N ASN A 221 -15.31 5.31 -8.80
CA ASN A 221 -15.59 3.99 -9.35
C ASN A 221 -14.80 2.90 -8.62
N THR A 222 -15.22 2.59 -7.41
CA THR A 222 -14.60 1.54 -6.56
C THR A 222 -14.59 0.19 -7.26
N VAL A 223 -15.62 -0.12 -8.07
CA VAL A 223 -15.72 -1.39 -8.82
C VAL A 223 -14.58 -1.54 -9.81
N ALA A 224 -14.27 -0.48 -10.58
CA ALA A 224 -13.14 -0.49 -11.53
C ALA A 224 -11.80 -0.66 -10.80
N GLY A 225 -11.63 0.05 -9.68
CA GLY A 225 -10.42 -0.09 -8.84
C GLY A 225 -10.20 -1.51 -8.36
N ILE A 226 -11.20 -2.12 -7.73
CA ILE A 226 -11.11 -3.50 -7.21
C ILE A 226 -10.90 -4.50 -8.35
N GLN A 227 -11.56 -4.32 -9.49
CA GLN A 227 -11.36 -5.21 -10.64
C GLN A 227 -9.92 -5.17 -11.13
N LEU A 228 -9.34 -3.98 -11.33
CA LEU A 228 -7.94 -3.82 -11.75
C LEU A 228 -6.97 -4.42 -10.71
N ALA A 229 -7.20 -4.16 -9.43
CA ALA A 229 -6.39 -4.71 -8.34
C ALA A 229 -6.39 -6.24 -8.34
N MET A 230 -7.57 -6.87 -8.46
CA MET A 230 -7.68 -8.33 -8.55
C MET A 230 -6.97 -8.88 -9.80
N ASP A 231 -7.06 -8.20 -10.94
CA ASP A 231 -6.43 -8.66 -12.18
C ASP A 231 -4.90 -8.57 -12.10
N ILE A 232 -4.35 -7.56 -11.41
CA ILE A 232 -2.93 -7.49 -11.09
C ILE A 232 -2.54 -8.66 -10.19
N LEU A 233 -3.25 -8.84 -9.06
CA LEU A 233 -2.93 -9.86 -8.06
C LEU A 233 -3.04 -11.29 -8.59
N LYS A 234 -3.96 -11.57 -9.52
CA LYS A 234 -4.06 -12.89 -10.16
C LYS A 234 -2.79 -13.29 -10.91
N ARG A 235 -2.06 -12.32 -11.47
CA ARG A 235 -0.83 -12.55 -12.25
C ARG A 235 0.40 -12.73 -11.35
N LYS A 236 0.31 -12.38 -10.06
CA LYS A 236 1.40 -12.54 -9.10
C LYS A 236 1.51 -13.98 -8.65
N LYS A 237 2.74 -14.46 -8.51
CA LYS A 237 3.04 -15.83 -8.07
C LYS A 237 2.88 -16.03 -6.56
N ASN A 238 2.98 -14.97 -5.76
CA ASN A 238 2.87 -15.03 -4.31
C ASN A 238 1.49 -15.54 -3.87
N ASN A 239 1.48 -16.46 -2.93
CA ASN A 239 0.24 -17.06 -2.41
C ASN A 239 -0.57 -16.08 -1.57
N ASN A 240 0.11 -15.23 -0.78
CA ASN A 240 -0.55 -14.21 0.02
C ASN A 240 -0.75 -12.94 -0.80
N LYS A 241 -1.98 -12.49 -0.82
CA LYS A 241 -2.42 -11.34 -1.64
C LYS A 241 -3.33 -10.48 -0.82
N GLN A 242 -3.19 -9.16 -0.92
CA GLN A 242 -4.08 -8.21 -0.26
C GLN A 242 -4.28 -6.96 -1.08
N ILE A 243 -5.37 -6.27 -0.78
CA ILE A 243 -5.66 -4.93 -1.28
C ILE A 243 -5.76 -3.99 -0.09
N LEU A 244 -5.01 -2.90 -0.14
CA LEU A 244 -5.14 -1.77 0.77
C LEU A 244 -5.84 -0.64 0.00
N MET A 245 -6.95 -0.13 0.48
CA MET A 245 -7.75 0.89 -0.18
C MET A 245 -7.85 2.14 0.69
N ILE A 246 -7.43 3.28 0.15
CA ILE A 246 -7.56 4.60 0.79
C ILE A 246 -8.63 5.38 0.03
N THR A 247 -9.71 5.77 0.70
CA THR A 247 -10.87 6.42 0.11
C THR A 247 -11.64 7.23 1.14
N ASP A 248 -12.50 8.14 0.71
CA ASP A 248 -13.49 8.78 1.57
C ASP A 248 -14.76 7.91 1.78
N GLY A 249 -14.85 6.78 1.08
CA GLY A 249 -15.87 5.75 1.27
C GLY A 249 -17.14 5.91 0.43
N LYS A 250 -17.26 6.89 -0.47
CA LYS A 250 -18.48 7.12 -1.27
C LYS A 250 -18.37 6.63 -2.71
N PRO A 251 -18.76 5.40 -3.06
CA PRO A 251 -18.84 4.98 -4.46
C PRO A 251 -19.97 5.71 -5.17
N SER A 252 -19.67 6.37 -6.28
CA SER A 252 -20.61 7.23 -7.00
C SER A 252 -20.64 7.01 -8.52
N CYS A 253 -19.88 6.03 -9.04
CA CYS A 253 -19.77 5.78 -10.47
C CYS A 253 -19.65 4.28 -10.81
N LEU A 254 -20.21 3.90 -11.95
CA LEU A 254 -20.04 2.58 -12.57
C LEU A 254 -19.83 2.74 -14.08
N LYS A 255 -18.93 1.97 -14.66
CA LYS A 255 -18.84 1.80 -16.11
C LYS A 255 -19.87 0.76 -16.56
N LEU A 256 -20.71 1.12 -17.51
CA LEU A 256 -21.71 0.24 -18.08
C LEU A 256 -21.12 -0.60 -19.22
N LYS A 257 -21.88 -1.59 -19.71
CA LYS A 257 -21.41 -2.49 -20.80
C LYS A 257 -21.22 -1.79 -22.15
N ASP A 258 -21.94 -0.71 -22.38
CA ASP A 258 -21.84 0.15 -23.58
C ASP A 258 -20.66 1.13 -23.50
N GLY A 259 -19.87 1.09 -22.42
CA GLY A 259 -18.73 1.98 -22.19
C GLY A 259 -19.11 3.31 -21.53
N SER A 260 -20.38 3.64 -21.39
CA SER A 260 -20.84 4.85 -20.70
C SER A 260 -20.69 4.75 -19.19
N PHE A 261 -20.77 5.89 -18.50
CA PHE A 261 -20.69 5.96 -17.05
C PHE A 261 -22.04 6.27 -16.43
N TYR A 262 -22.51 5.36 -15.59
CA TYR A 262 -23.61 5.64 -14.66
C TYR A 262 -23.06 6.36 -13.43
N LYS A 263 -23.54 7.57 -13.15
CA LYS A 263 -23.06 8.42 -12.07
C LYS A 263 -24.22 8.81 -11.15
N ASN A 264 -23.97 8.81 -9.85
CA ASN A 264 -24.88 9.32 -8.84
C ASN A 264 -24.10 10.09 -7.77
N SER A 265 -24.30 11.41 -7.72
CA SER A 265 -23.66 12.29 -6.75
C SER A 265 -24.46 12.43 -5.45
N VAL A 266 -25.72 11.97 -5.41
CA VAL A 266 -26.62 12.11 -4.27
C VAL A 266 -26.69 10.79 -3.50
N GLY A 267 -26.16 10.79 -2.25
CA GLY A 267 -26.23 9.63 -1.36
C GLY A 267 -25.50 8.39 -1.87
N LEU A 268 -25.85 7.24 -1.30
CA LEU A 268 -25.36 5.91 -1.69
C LEU A 268 -26.42 5.24 -2.59
N ASP A 269 -26.07 5.02 -3.85
CA ASP A 269 -26.96 4.39 -4.83
C ASP A 269 -26.97 2.86 -4.68
N PRO A 270 -28.14 2.22 -4.50
CA PRO A 270 -28.23 0.76 -4.34
C PRO A 270 -27.61 -0.04 -5.49
N LYS A 271 -27.72 0.45 -6.75
CA LYS A 271 -27.13 -0.21 -7.92
C LYS A 271 -25.61 -0.23 -7.85
N ILE A 272 -25.00 0.90 -7.42
CA ILE A 272 -23.55 1.03 -7.27
C ILE A 272 -23.07 0.18 -6.08
N ILE A 273 -23.74 0.28 -4.93
CA ILE A 273 -23.40 -0.45 -3.71
C ILE A 273 -23.45 -1.95 -3.93
N ASN A 274 -24.53 -2.47 -4.55
CA ASN A 274 -24.66 -3.91 -4.84
C ASN A 274 -23.52 -4.40 -5.76
N LYS A 275 -23.04 -3.58 -6.70
CA LYS A 275 -21.86 -3.93 -7.51
C LYS A 275 -20.59 -3.96 -6.67
N CYS A 276 -20.40 -3.03 -5.74
CA CYS A 276 -19.27 -3.03 -4.80
C CYS A 276 -19.28 -4.30 -3.93
N TYR A 277 -20.43 -4.68 -3.35
CA TYR A 277 -20.55 -5.91 -2.59
C TYR A 277 -20.28 -7.18 -3.42
N ASN A 278 -20.70 -7.19 -4.67
CA ASN A 278 -20.40 -8.30 -5.56
C ASN A 278 -18.89 -8.42 -5.85
N MET A 279 -18.18 -7.30 -5.96
CA MET A 279 -16.72 -7.29 -6.10
C MET A 279 -16.03 -7.74 -4.81
N ALA A 280 -16.51 -7.30 -3.64
CA ALA A 280 -16.04 -7.74 -2.34
C ALA A 280 -16.16 -9.28 -2.19
N LYS A 281 -17.31 -9.85 -2.57
CA LYS A 281 -17.51 -11.31 -2.60
C LYS A 281 -16.57 -12.02 -3.56
N LYS A 282 -16.30 -11.45 -4.75
CA LYS A 282 -15.34 -12.01 -5.71
C LYS A 282 -13.92 -12.03 -5.15
N ALA A 283 -13.48 -10.93 -4.54
CA ALA A 283 -12.17 -10.84 -3.91
C ALA A 283 -12.04 -11.87 -2.77
N ARG A 284 -13.07 -12.02 -1.93
CA ARG A 284 -13.12 -13.05 -0.87
C ARG A 284 -12.97 -14.47 -1.42
N LYS A 285 -13.69 -14.81 -2.52
CA LYS A 285 -13.55 -16.12 -3.18
C LYS A 285 -12.13 -16.39 -3.68
N LEU A 286 -11.40 -15.34 -4.06
CA LEU A 286 -9.99 -15.41 -4.48
C LEU A 286 -9.01 -15.37 -3.28
N LYS A 287 -9.51 -15.36 -2.04
CA LYS A 287 -8.73 -15.21 -0.80
C LYS A 287 -7.90 -13.92 -0.78
N ILE A 288 -8.45 -12.84 -1.34
CA ILE A 288 -7.85 -11.51 -1.35
C ILE A 288 -8.60 -10.63 -0.35
N PRO A 289 -8.11 -10.44 0.88
CA PRO A 289 -8.69 -9.49 1.81
C PRO A 289 -8.51 -8.06 1.31
N ILE A 290 -9.49 -7.21 1.61
CA ILE A 290 -9.45 -5.78 1.31
C ILE A 290 -9.50 -5.04 2.65
N THR A 291 -8.40 -4.36 2.97
CA THR A 291 -8.35 -3.46 4.11
C THR A 291 -8.64 -2.04 3.62
N THR A 292 -9.69 -1.43 4.16
CA THR A 292 -10.16 -0.10 3.77
C THR A 292 -9.79 0.92 4.84
N PHE A 293 -9.02 1.93 4.45
CA PHE A 293 -8.72 3.12 5.25
C PHE A 293 -9.64 4.25 4.79
N MET A 294 -10.65 4.52 5.60
CA MET A 294 -11.64 5.54 5.31
C MET A 294 -11.27 6.86 5.95
N ILE A 295 -11.04 7.89 5.12
CA ILE A 295 -10.70 9.24 5.56
C ILE A 295 -11.97 10.11 5.52
N ALA A 296 -13.00 9.72 6.24
CA ALA A 296 -14.20 10.53 6.42
C ALA A 296 -14.91 10.20 7.73
N ARG A 297 -15.61 11.19 8.28
CA ARG A 297 -16.34 11.05 9.56
C ARG A 297 -17.83 10.79 9.38
N ASP A 298 -18.32 10.68 8.13
CA ASP A 298 -19.72 10.46 7.83
C ASP A 298 -20.17 9.07 8.27
N SER A 299 -21.10 8.99 9.21
CA SER A 299 -21.59 7.74 9.82
C SER A 299 -22.31 6.84 8.80
N TYR A 300 -22.96 7.41 7.78
CA TYR A 300 -23.65 6.66 6.74
C TYR A 300 -22.65 5.96 5.80
N LEU A 301 -21.58 6.66 5.43
CA LEU A 301 -20.48 6.08 4.66
C LEU A 301 -19.71 5.03 5.48
N GLN A 302 -19.51 5.26 6.78
CA GLN A 302 -18.89 4.28 7.67
C GLN A 302 -19.70 2.98 7.74
N HIS A 303 -21.02 3.06 7.76
CA HIS A 303 -21.88 1.88 7.72
C HIS A 303 -21.67 1.08 6.42
N PHE A 304 -21.65 1.74 5.27
CA PHE A 304 -21.37 1.10 3.98
C PHE A 304 -20.00 0.41 3.98
N VAL A 305 -18.95 1.08 4.42
CA VAL A 305 -17.58 0.53 4.44
C VAL A 305 -17.49 -0.66 5.40
N ARG A 306 -18.18 -0.61 6.53
CA ARG A 306 -18.27 -1.74 7.49
C ARG A 306 -18.89 -2.98 6.85
N GLU A 307 -20.03 -2.82 6.19
CA GLU A 307 -20.73 -3.93 5.54
C GLU A 307 -19.94 -4.46 4.31
N PHE A 308 -19.24 -3.57 3.60
CA PHE A 308 -18.34 -3.94 2.52
C PHE A 308 -17.17 -4.81 3.02
N SER A 309 -16.49 -4.38 4.09
CA SER A 309 -15.37 -5.11 4.69
C SER A 309 -15.83 -6.45 5.27
N LYS A 310 -16.97 -6.50 5.97
CA LYS A 310 -17.58 -7.73 6.45
C LYS A 310 -17.91 -8.71 5.30
N THR A 311 -18.41 -8.20 4.19
CA THR A 311 -18.73 -9.01 3.00
C THR A 311 -17.48 -9.61 2.37
N ASN A 312 -16.39 -8.88 2.36
CA ASN A 312 -15.08 -9.33 1.85
C ASN A 312 -14.36 -10.26 2.86
N GLY A 313 -14.58 -10.08 4.16
CA GLY A 313 -13.80 -10.70 5.25
C GLY A 313 -12.49 -9.97 5.52
N GLY A 314 -12.37 -8.72 5.06
CA GLY A 314 -11.27 -7.81 5.35
C GLY A 314 -11.55 -6.91 6.55
N LYS A 315 -10.77 -5.83 6.67
CA LYS A 315 -10.85 -4.87 7.76
C LYS A 315 -11.26 -3.49 7.27
N ALA A 316 -11.78 -2.66 8.17
CA ALA A 316 -12.06 -1.25 7.93
C ALA A 316 -11.52 -0.42 9.09
N PHE A 317 -10.72 0.57 8.75
CA PHE A 317 -10.20 1.56 9.68
C PHE A 317 -10.79 2.93 9.34
N TYR A 318 -11.22 3.64 10.38
CA TYR A 318 -11.85 4.95 10.26
C TYR A 318 -10.92 5.95 10.92
N THR A 319 -10.32 6.80 10.13
CA THR A 319 -9.31 7.72 10.63
C THR A 319 -9.59 9.15 10.24
N GLY A 320 -9.18 10.09 11.11
CA GLY A 320 -8.98 11.48 10.70
C GLY A 320 -7.69 11.63 9.89
N LEU A 321 -7.44 12.84 9.41
CA LEU A 321 -6.27 13.14 8.55
C LEU A 321 -4.92 12.87 9.24
N ASP A 322 -4.86 12.92 10.58
CA ASP A 322 -3.61 12.89 11.34
C ASP A 322 -3.13 11.48 11.70
N ASN A 323 -4.01 10.48 11.79
CA ASN A 323 -3.70 9.15 12.34
C ASN A 323 -3.70 8.02 11.30
N LEU A 324 -3.78 8.35 10.01
CA LEU A 324 -3.86 7.35 8.93
C LEU A 324 -2.65 6.39 8.93
N GLY A 325 -1.47 6.91 9.28
CA GLY A 325 -0.25 6.12 9.29
C GLY A 325 -0.17 5.10 10.41
N GLU A 326 -0.67 5.41 11.59
CA GLU A 326 -0.63 4.52 12.75
C GLU A 326 -1.52 3.28 12.53
N MET A 327 -2.70 3.47 11.95
CA MET A 327 -3.66 2.39 11.74
C MET A 327 -3.24 1.35 10.69
N ILE A 328 -2.41 1.73 9.70
CA ILE A 328 -1.90 0.80 8.69
C ILE A 328 -0.93 -0.22 9.29
N PHE A 329 -0.36 0.06 10.48
CA PHE A 329 0.57 -0.83 11.15
C PHE A 329 -0.06 -1.86 12.08
N GLU A 330 -1.29 -1.66 12.49
CA GLU A 330 -1.98 -2.64 13.33
C GLU A 330 -2.51 -3.84 12.52
N ASP A 331 -2.41 -3.79 11.21
CA ASP A 331 -2.79 -4.83 10.25
C ASP A 331 -1.58 -5.60 9.72
#